data_8ddb475a5a4adbb8a9d9728b6096c8c1
#
_entry.id   8ddb475a5a4adbb8a9d9728b6096c8c1
#
_cell.length_a   1.000
_cell.length_b   1.000
_cell.length_c   1.000
_cell.angle_alpha   90.00
_cell.angle_beta   90.00
_cell.angle_gamma   90.00
#
_symmetry.space_group_name_H-M   'P 1'
#
loop_
_entity.id
_entity.type
_entity.pdbx_description
1 polymer ?
#
loop_
_entity_poly.entity_id
_entity_poly.type
_entity_poly.pdbx_seq_one_letter_code
_entity_poly.pdbx_strand_id
1 'polypeptide(L)'
;MTDSTTSGFTNQYSAKPGGGHPIGGANYAIGKPNSTIVFNNPIGLSINITNSTYAANSMRDGDAFAKKFTNADQDYFKLHIYGYSNGSISDSTEFFLADFTHTDSTLDYIVTDWQYVELLPGPYDSVIFNLSSSDVGTFGMNTPAYFCIDNVGNFPLLTKEIKENKFSIYPN
;
A
#
# COMPACT_ATOMS: atom_id res chain seq x y z
N MET A 1 -21.61 8.13 10.34
CA MET A 1 -21.44 7.76 8.92
C MET A 1 -20.18 8.43 8.42
N THR A 2 -19.29 7.66 7.84
CA THR A 2 -18.14 8.20 7.11
C THR A 2 -18.63 8.76 5.78
N ASP A 3 -18.18 9.94 5.39
CA ASP A 3 -18.40 10.45 4.05
C ASP A 3 -17.07 10.37 3.26
N SER A 4 -17.16 10.20 1.94
CA SER A 4 -15.99 10.05 1.08
C SER A 4 -15.44 11.41 0.59
N THR A 5 -16.03 12.52 0.98
CA THR A 5 -15.80 13.83 0.37
C THR A 5 -14.96 14.76 1.23
N THR A 6 -15.09 14.70 2.55
CA THR A 6 -14.38 15.61 3.47
C THR A 6 -13.18 14.95 4.13
N SER A 7 -12.15 15.75 4.43
CA SER A 7 -11.08 15.36 5.34
C SER A 7 -11.59 15.36 6.78
N GLY A 8 -10.99 14.55 7.63
CA GLY A 8 -11.29 14.53 9.06
C GLY A 8 -11.21 13.14 9.69
N PHE A 9 -11.04 13.13 10.99
CA PHE A 9 -10.80 11.91 11.78
C PHE A 9 -11.97 10.90 11.71
N THR A 10 -13.19 11.34 11.38
CA THR A 10 -14.35 10.45 11.19
C THR A 10 -14.16 9.50 10.02
N ASN A 11 -13.27 9.84 9.08
CA ASN A 11 -12.91 9.05 7.91
C ASN A 11 -11.58 8.28 8.06
N GLN A 12 -10.98 8.26 9.26
CA GLN A 12 -9.68 7.62 9.50
C GLN A 12 -9.70 6.10 9.30
N TYR A 13 -10.86 5.47 9.51
CA TYR A 13 -11.06 4.02 9.37
C TYR A 13 -11.86 3.63 8.12
N SER A 14 -11.96 4.53 7.18
CA SER A 14 -12.65 4.32 5.91
C SER A 14 -11.63 4.18 4.79
N ALA A 15 -11.70 3.11 4.01
CA ALA A 15 -10.91 2.97 2.79
C ALA A 15 -11.37 3.98 1.73
N LYS A 16 -10.45 4.58 1.01
CA LYS A 16 -10.76 5.60 -0.01
C LYS A 16 -11.71 5.09 -1.11
N PRO A 17 -11.62 3.83 -1.58
CA PRO A 17 -12.60 3.26 -2.52
C PRO A 17 -13.99 3.02 -1.94
N GLY A 18 -14.19 3.15 -0.62
CA GLY A 18 -15.50 3.01 0.03
C GLY A 18 -15.83 1.60 0.56
N GLY A 19 -14.99 0.60 0.35
CA GLY A 19 -15.17 -0.78 0.79
C GLY A 19 -13.91 -1.61 0.67
N GLY A 20 -13.99 -2.91 0.99
CA GLY A 20 -12.93 -3.88 0.76
C GLY A 20 -12.65 -4.09 -0.74
N HIS A 21 -11.54 -4.75 -1.03
CA HIS A 21 -11.20 -5.09 -2.42
C HIS A 21 -12.24 -6.08 -2.99
N PRO A 22 -12.69 -5.91 -4.24
CA PRO A 22 -13.78 -6.71 -4.80
C PRO A 22 -13.61 -8.23 -4.72
N ILE A 23 -12.37 -8.71 -4.69
CA ILE A 23 -12.07 -10.16 -4.58
C ILE A 23 -12.02 -10.62 -3.12
N GLY A 24 -11.67 -9.73 -2.16
CA GLY A 24 -11.50 -10.03 -0.74
C GLY A 24 -12.77 -10.00 0.09
N GLY A 25 -13.87 -9.50 -0.45
CA GLY A 25 -15.14 -9.33 0.27
C GLY A 25 -15.31 -7.93 0.87
N ALA A 26 -16.17 -7.82 1.90
CA ALA A 26 -16.55 -6.52 2.45
C ALA A 26 -15.57 -5.97 3.52
N ASN A 27 -14.68 -6.80 4.03
CA ASN A 27 -13.79 -6.45 5.14
C ASN A 27 -12.39 -6.10 4.62
N TYR A 28 -11.76 -5.14 5.27
CA TYR A 28 -10.36 -4.76 5.09
C TYR A 28 -9.75 -4.36 6.43
N ALA A 29 -8.45 -4.29 6.52
CA ALA A 29 -7.77 -3.83 7.73
C ALA A 29 -7.24 -2.40 7.56
N ILE A 30 -7.20 -1.67 8.68
CA ILE A 30 -6.58 -0.35 8.77
C ILE A 30 -5.22 -0.49 9.43
N GLY A 31 -4.19 0.00 8.77
CA GLY A 31 -2.84 0.12 9.32
C GLY A 31 -2.48 1.55 9.72
N LYS A 32 -1.51 1.65 10.60
CA LYS A 32 -0.84 2.87 11.05
C LYS A 32 0.65 2.54 11.28
N PRO A 33 1.53 3.53 11.57
CA PRO A 33 2.93 3.25 11.86
C PRO A 33 3.12 2.13 12.90
N ASN A 34 4.04 1.22 12.62
CA ASN A 34 4.35 0.02 13.40
C ASN A 34 3.23 -1.04 13.44
N SER A 35 2.23 -0.97 12.57
CA SER A 35 1.30 -2.09 12.41
C SER A 35 2.06 -3.33 11.92
N THR A 36 1.74 -4.47 12.53
CA THR A 36 2.44 -5.74 12.27
C THR A 36 1.45 -6.84 11.92
N ILE A 37 1.80 -7.64 10.92
CA ILE A 37 1.15 -8.92 10.62
C ILE A 37 2.13 -10.03 10.95
N VAL A 38 1.69 -11.03 11.71
CA VAL A 38 2.48 -12.23 12.02
C VAL A 38 1.80 -13.41 11.35
N PHE A 39 2.59 -14.25 10.69
CA PHE A 39 2.12 -15.43 9.98
C PHE A 39 2.40 -16.69 10.79
N ASN A 40 1.40 -17.59 10.93
CA ASN A 40 1.58 -18.88 11.60
C ASN A 40 2.55 -19.80 10.84
N ASN A 41 2.61 -19.64 9.53
CA ASN A 41 3.59 -20.28 8.66
C ASN A 41 4.21 -19.19 7.78
N PRO A 42 5.55 -19.19 7.58
CA PRO A 42 6.19 -18.22 6.72
C PRO A 42 5.64 -18.26 5.29
N ILE A 43 5.35 -17.10 4.73
CA ILE A 43 4.76 -16.95 3.39
C ILE A 43 5.51 -15.91 2.55
N GLY A 44 5.45 -16.03 1.24
CA GLY A 44 5.64 -14.90 0.33
C GLY A 44 4.44 -13.95 0.45
N LEU A 45 4.65 -12.64 0.29
CA LEU A 45 3.60 -11.67 0.54
C LEU A 45 3.14 -10.98 -0.74
N SER A 46 1.86 -11.05 -0.99
CA SER A 46 1.12 -10.12 -1.83
C SER A 46 0.01 -9.44 -1.01
N ILE A 47 -0.32 -8.20 -1.35
CA ILE A 47 -1.25 -7.39 -0.59
C ILE A 47 -1.91 -6.36 -1.49
N ASN A 48 -3.20 -6.09 -1.28
CA ASN A 48 -3.84 -4.91 -1.85
C ASN A 48 -3.78 -3.75 -0.86
N ILE A 49 -3.37 -2.57 -1.34
CA ILE A 49 -3.15 -1.36 -0.53
C ILE A 49 -3.93 -0.21 -1.12
N THR A 50 -4.48 0.64 -0.26
CA THR A 50 -5.05 1.93 -0.64
C THR A 50 -4.93 2.93 0.51
N ASN A 51 -5.19 4.19 0.23
CA ASN A 51 -5.29 5.22 1.27
C ASN A 51 -6.54 5.05 2.14
N SER A 52 -6.44 5.48 3.39
CA SER A 52 -7.65 5.85 4.13
C SER A 52 -8.31 7.07 3.48
N THR A 53 -9.62 7.20 3.62
CA THR A 53 -10.36 8.36 3.12
C THR A 53 -9.84 9.66 3.75
N TYR A 54 -9.48 9.60 5.03
CA TYR A 54 -8.90 10.75 5.74
C TYR A 54 -7.58 11.20 5.10
N ALA A 55 -6.62 10.30 4.95
CA ALA A 55 -5.31 10.64 4.36
C ALA A 55 -5.46 11.17 2.92
N ALA A 56 -6.23 10.47 2.07
CA ALA A 56 -6.43 10.88 0.68
C ALA A 56 -7.04 12.27 0.56
N ASN A 57 -8.07 12.58 1.36
CA ASN A 57 -8.74 13.88 1.30
C ASN A 57 -7.87 14.99 1.89
N SER A 58 -7.11 14.71 2.97
CA SER A 58 -6.16 15.70 3.53
C SER A 58 -5.07 16.06 2.51
N MET A 59 -4.49 15.10 1.84
CA MET A 59 -3.48 15.36 0.79
C MET A 59 -4.08 16.11 -0.41
N ARG A 60 -5.33 15.81 -0.80
CA ARG A 60 -6.01 16.47 -1.92
C ARG A 60 -6.38 17.91 -1.64
N ASP A 61 -6.91 18.21 -0.46
CA ASP A 61 -7.59 19.47 -0.16
C ASP A 61 -6.84 20.30 0.89
N GLY A 62 -6.03 19.66 1.73
CA GLY A 62 -5.53 20.20 2.99
C GLY A 62 -6.61 20.19 4.08
N ASP A 63 -6.20 20.35 5.33
CA ASP A 63 -7.10 20.51 6.46
C ASP A 63 -6.43 21.34 7.58
N ALA A 64 -6.97 21.31 8.79
CA ALA A 64 -6.46 22.09 9.91
C ALA A 64 -5.04 21.67 10.37
N PHE A 65 -4.57 20.49 10.00
CA PHE A 65 -3.30 19.92 10.43
C PHE A 65 -2.36 19.64 9.26
N ALA A 66 -2.89 19.10 8.17
CA ALA A 66 -2.14 18.68 7.00
C ALA A 66 -2.29 19.68 5.84
N LYS A 67 -1.20 19.93 5.13
CA LYS A 67 -1.24 20.75 3.93
C LYS A 67 -1.81 19.97 2.74
N LYS A 68 -2.32 20.71 1.74
CA LYS A 68 -2.57 20.16 0.42
C LYS A 68 -1.24 19.82 -0.26
N PHE A 69 -1.15 18.65 -0.88
CA PHE A 69 0.01 18.22 -1.64
C PHE A 69 0.10 18.92 -2.98
N THR A 70 1.32 19.30 -3.34
CA THR A 70 1.62 19.96 -4.60
C THR A 70 2.93 19.46 -5.21
N ASN A 71 3.02 19.52 -6.53
CA ASN A 71 4.26 19.21 -7.24
C ASN A 71 5.37 20.24 -6.92
N ALA A 72 5.00 21.51 -6.72
CA ALA A 72 5.96 22.58 -6.39
C ALA A 72 6.73 22.30 -5.09
N ASP A 73 6.10 21.62 -4.13
CA ASP A 73 6.69 21.24 -2.85
C ASP A 73 7.33 19.83 -2.90
N GLN A 74 7.23 19.13 -4.05
CA GLN A 74 7.71 17.75 -4.23
C GLN A 74 7.14 16.82 -3.16
N ASP A 75 5.82 16.90 -2.95
CA ASP A 75 5.16 16.19 -1.86
C ASP A 75 5.04 14.69 -2.11
N TYR A 76 5.13 13.92 -1.04
CA TYR A 76 4.92 12.47 -1.09
C TYR A 76 4.31 11.92 0.20
N PHE A 77 3.66 10.78 0.07
CA PHE A 77 3.24 9.93 1.18
C PHE A 77 3.56 8.48 0.86
N LYS A 78 4.44 7.86 1.67
CA LYS A 78 4.96 6.52 1.43
C LYS A 78 4.60 5.54 2.53
N LEU A 79 4.29 4.33 2.12
CA LEU A 79 4.26 3.15 2.98
C LEU A 79 5.57 2.38 2.82
N HIS A 80 6.25 2.16 3.93
CA HIS A 80 7.43 1.30 4.03
C HIS A 80 6.97 -0.05 4.57
N ILE A 81 7.36 -1.12 3.91
CA ILE A 81 6.96 -2.49 4.22
C ILE A 81 8.24 -3.30 4.46
N TYR A 82 8.40 -3.82 5.67
CA TYR A 82 9.57 -4.57 6.09
C TYR A 82 9.19 -6.03 6.33
N GLY A 83 9.74 -6.94 5.52
CA GLY A 83 9.60 -8.38 5.68
C GLY A 83 10.65 -8.91 6.65
N TYR A 84 10.21 -9.65 7.66
CA TYR A 84 11.07 -10.28 8.64
C TYR A 84 11.10 -11.80 8.45
N SER A 85 12.29 -12.36 8.66
CA SER A 85 12.52 -13.80 8.72
C SER A 85 13.47 -14.09 9.88
N ASN A 86 13.09 -15.02 10.77
CA ASN A 86 13.88 -15.37 11.95
C ASN A 86 14.30 -14.13 12.81
N GLY A 87 13.37 -13.17 12.96
CA GLY A 87 13.55 -11.98 13.78
C GLY A 87 14.45 -10.89 13.19
N SER A 88 14.87 -11.04 11.94
CA SER A 88 15.68 -10.04 11.22
C SER A 88 14.97 -9.55 9.96
N ILE A 89 15.18 -8.28 9.58
CA ILE A 89 14.70 -7.76 8.30
C ILE A 89 15.41 -8.55 7.19
N SER A 90 14.64 -9.25 6.36
CA SER A 90 15.15 -9.99 5.20
C SER A 90 14.93 -9.24 3.90
N ASP A 91 13.91 -8.37 3.87
CA ASP A 91 13.58 -7.58 2.69
C ASP A 91 12.78 -6.32 3.08
N SER A 92 12.77 -5.33 2.18
CA SER A 92 11.95 -4.13 2.34
C SER A 92 11.52 -3.57 1.00
N THR A 93 10.33 -2.99 0.95
CA THR A 93 9.85 -2.25 -0.22
C THR A 93 9.13 -0.99 0.20
N GLU A 94 9.05 -0.03 -0.73
CA GLU A 94 8.31 1.21 -0.57
C GLU A 94 7.14 1.24 -1.56
N PHE A 95 6.02 1.76 -1.11
CA PHE A 95 4.86 2.00 -1.94
C PHE A 95 4.36 3.44 -1.75
N PHE A 96 4.28 4.19 -2.85
CA PHE A 96 3.77 5.55 -2.80
C PHE A 96 2.23 5.55 -2.72
N LEU A 97 1.70 5.99 -1.59
CA LEU A 97 0.27 6.28 -1.41
C LEU A 97 -0.14 7.62 -2.04
N ALA A 98 0.83 8.52 -2.20
CA ALA A 98 0.76 9.72 -3.04
C ALA A 98 2.16 10.11 -3.49
N ASP A 99 2.29 10.53 -4.75
CA ASP A 99 3.56 10.96 -5.33
C ASP A 99 3.35 12.22 -6.19
N PHE A 100 3.97 13.32 -5.77
CA PHE A 100 4.02 14.63 -6.43
C PHE A 100 5.47 15.03 -6.70
N THR A 101 6.40 14.06 -6.75
CA THR A 101 7.83 14.30 -6.94
C THR A 101 8.26 14.18 -8.41
N HIS A 102 7.34 13.96 -9.32
CA HIS A 102 7.61 13.84 -10.73
C HIS A 102 8.05 15.16 -11.36
N THR A 103 9.02 15.12 -12.26
CA THR A 103 9.38 16.28 -13.07
C THR A 103 8.23 16.74 -13.95
N ASP A 104 7.44 15.78 -14.46
CA ASP A 104 6.19 16.01 -15.17
C ASP A 104 5.02 15.89 -14.20
N SER A 105 4.44 17.01 -13.82
CA SER A 105 3.32 17.07 -12.86
C SER A 105 2.04 16.37 -13.34
N THR A 106 1.95 15.99 -14.61
CA THR A 106 0.82 15.18 -15.11
C THR A 106 0.87 13.73 -14.62
N LEU A 107 2.00 13.32 -14.07
CA LEU A 107 2.21 12.00 -13.47
C LEU A 107 1.94 11.98 -11.95
N ASP A 108 1.66 13.14 -11.35
CA ASP A 108 1.36 13.24 -9.93
C ASP A 108 0.05 12.54 -9.58
N TYR A 109 0.03 11.84 -8.46
CA TYR A 109 -1.17 11.09 -8.07
C TYR A 109 -1.35 10.97 -6.56
N ILE A 110 -2.58 10.71 -6.16
CA ILE A 110 -2.97 10.14 -4.88
C ILE A 110 -3.66 8.83 -5.17
N VAL A 111 -3.25 7.74 -4.53
CA VAL A 111 -3.92 6.44 -4.65
C VAL A 111 -5.34 6.55 -4.11
N THR A 112 -6.32 6.29 -4.96
CA THR A 112 -7.75 6.38 -4.65
C THR A 112 -8.49 5.05 -4.80
N ASP A 113 -7.82 4.04 -5.34
CA ASP A 113 -8.36 2.70 -5.53
C ASP A 113 -7.38 1.65 -4.98
N TRP A 114 -7.80 0.39 -4.90
CA TRP A 114 -6.96 -0.70 -4.45
C TRP A 114 -5.83 -0.97 -5.45
N GLN A 115 -4.59 -1.00 -4.94
CA GLN A 115 -3.38 -1.30 -5.71
C GLN A 115 -2.78 -2.60 -5.22
N TYR A 116 -2.51 -3.51 -6.15
CA TYR A 116 -1.81 -4.75 -5.87
C TYR A 116 -0.31 -4.49 -5.72
N VAL A 117 0.24 -4.92 -4.60
CA VAL A 117 1.67 -4.82 -4.30
C VAL A 117 2.20 -6.20 -4.00
N GLU A 118 3.24 -6.54 -4.70
CA GLU A 118 3.98 -7.76 -4.55
C GLU A 118 5.25 -7.47 -3.77
N LEU A 119 5.39 -8.11 -2.63
CA LEU A 119 6.65 -8.13 -1.90
C LEU A 119 7.49 -9.30 -2.40
N LEU A 120 8.77 -9.05 -2.53
CA LEU A 120 9.73 -10.05 -3.01
C LEU A 120 9.67 -11.37 -2.23
N PRO A 121 10.20 -12.48 -2.78
CA PRO A 121 9.66 -13.82 -2.61
C PRO A 121 9.78 -14.45 -1.23
N GLY A 122 10.00 -13.72 -0.15
CA GLY A 122 9.95 -14.33 1.20
C GLY A 122 10.77 -15.62 1.35
N PRO A 123 10.45 -16.50 2.25
CA PRO A 123 9.29 -16.49 3.16
C PRO A 123 9.47 -15.54 4.36
N TYR A 124 8.41 -14.84 4.71
CA TYR A 124 8.35 -13.96 5.89
C TYR A 124 7.55 -14.60 7.00
N ASP A 125 8.04 -14.50 8.24
CA ASP A 125 7.28 -14.86 9.46
C ASP A 125 6.45 -13.68 9.99
N SER A 126 6.87 -12.46 9.65
CA SER A 126 6.12 -11.25 9.96
C SER A 126 6.44 -10.10 9.00
N VAL A 127 5.52 -9.13 8.95
CA VAL A 127 5.67 -7.90 8.18
C VAL A 127 5.32 -6.72 9.05
N ILE A 128 6.17 -5.69 9.03
CA ILE A 128 5.95 -4.43 9.75
C ILE A 128 5.78 -3.30 8.75
N PHE A 129 4.77 -2.47 8.99
CA PHE A 129 4.43 -1.31 8.16
C PHE A 129 4.83 -0.02 8.86
N ASN A 130 5.40 0.91 8.10
CA ASN A 130 5.67 2.26 8.57
C ASN A 130 5.30 3.30 7.51
N LEU A 131 5.14 4.55 7.92
CA LEU A 131 4.72 5.63 7.03
C LEU A 131 5.71 6.79 7.09
N SER A 132 5.91 7.46 5.96
CA SER A 132 6.61 8.74 5.88
C SER A 132 5.88 9.69 4.93
N SER A 133 6.00 10.98 5.19
CA SER A 133 5.43 12.05 4.38
C SER A 133 6.40 13.24 4.31
N SER A 134 6.30 14.00 3.24
CA SER A 134 6.95 15.33 3.13
C SER A 134 6.33 16.36 4.07
N ASP A 135 5.05 16.20 4.40
CA ASP A 135 4.33 17.11 5.31
C ASP A 135 4.61 16.74 6.77
N VAL A 136 5.62 17.37 7.34
CA VAL A 136 6.09 17.19 8.71
C VAL A 136 6.11 18.50 9.46
N GLY A 137 5.74 18.47 10.73
CA GLY A 137 5.75 19.61 11.64
C GLY A 137 6.51 19.32 12.93
N THR A 138 6.35 20.20 13.90
CA THR A 138 7.03 20.10 15.22
C THR A 138 6.70 18.79 15.95
N PHE A 139 5.53 18.22 15.71
CA PHE A 139 5.04 17.01 16.39
C PHE A 139 5.17 15.74 15.52
N GLY A 140 5.86 15.83 14.39
CA GLY A 140 6.04 14.74 13.44
C GLY A 140 5.21 14.93 12.18
N MET A 141 4.79 13.84 11.56
CA MET A 141 4.04 13.84 10.31
C MET A 141 2.63 14.42 10.51
N ASN A 142 2.28 15.45 9.72
CA ASN A 142 0.96 16.10 9.72
C ASN A 142 -0.05 15.32 8.86
N THR A 143 0.42 14.69 7.78
CA THR A 143 -0.41 13.79 6.96
C THR A 143 -1.02 12.71 7.84
N PRO A 144 -2.35 12.47 7.78
CA PRO A 144 -2.99 11.43 8.61
C PRO A 144 -2.37 10.05 8.40
N ALA A 145 -1.81 9.48 9.45
CA ALA A 145 -0.98 8.28 9.43
C ALA A 145 -1.80 6.98 9.36
N TYR A 146 -2.67 6.85 8.36
CA TYR A 146 -3.54 5.70 8.14
C TYR A 146 -3.50 5.23 6.69
N PHE A 147 -3.49 3.91 6.51
CA PHE A 147 -3.63 3.24 5.22
C PHE A 147 -4.55 2.03 5.37
N CYS A 148 -5.00 1.47 4.25
CA CYS A 148 -5.87 0.31 4.24
C CYS A 148 -5.20 -0.84 3.49
N ILE A 149 -5.40 -2.05 3.99
CA ILE A 149 -4.90 -3.28 3.37
C ILE A 149 -6.01 -4.32 3.27
N ASP A 150 -5.93 -5.12 2.22
CA ASP A 150 -6.82 -6.25 1.96
C ASP A 150 -6.07 -7.37 1.21
N ASN A 151 -6.68 -8.54 1.12
CA ASN A 151 -6.14 -9.70 0.39
C ASN A 151 -4.67 -9.99 0.71
N VAL A 152 -4.33 -9.99 2.00
CA VAL A 152 -3.01 -10.42 2.45
C VAL A 152 -2.89 -11.93 2.19
N GLY A 153 -2.02 -12.31 1.27
CA GLY A 153 -1.94 -13.69 0.83
C GLY A 153 -0.57 -14.12 0.38
N ASN A 154 -0.47 -15.44 0.20
CA ASN A 154 0.66 -16.05 -0.47
C ASN A 154 0.69 -15.57 -1.92
N PHE A 155 1.86 -15.17 -2.35
CA PHE A 155 2.15 -15.04 -3.76
C PHE A 155 1.89 -16.40 -4.43
N PRO A 156 0.96 -16.52 -5.38
CA PRO A 156 0.94 -17.72 -6.19
C PRO A 156 2.25 -17.71 -6.97
N LEU A 157 3.16 -18.61 -6.61
CA LEU A 157 4.26 -18.95 -7.51
C LEU A 157 3.56 -19.37 -8.81
N LEU A 158 3.52 -18.48 -9.78
CA LEU A 158 3.20 -18.83 -11.14
C LEU A 158 4.32 -19.79 -11.60
N THR A 159 4.15 -21.05 -11.29
CA THR A 159 4.79 -22.12 -12.04
C THR A 159 4.21 -21.97 -13.45
N LYS A 160 4.92 -21.24 -14.28
CA LYS A 160 4.69 -21.22 -15.72
C LYS A 160 4.93 -22.66 -16.14
N GLU A 161 3.85 -23.45 -16.27
CA GLU A 161 3.94 -24.72 -16.98
C GLU A 161 4.46 -24.40 -18.36
N ILE A 162 5.75 -24.63 -18.57
CA ILE A 162 6.32 -24.70 -19.89
C ILE A 162 5.71 -25.99 -20.47
N LYS A 163 4.61 -25.85 -21.20
CA LYS A 163 4.15 -26.93 -22.06
C LYS A 163 5.27 -27.15 -23.07
N GLU A 164 6.05 -28.21 -22.83
CA GLU A 164 6.98 -28.71 -23.82
C GLU A 164 6.16 -29.06 -25.07
N ASN A 165 6.28 -28.22 -26.09
CA ASN A 165 5.82 -28.56 -27.42
C ASN A 165 6.73 -29.68 -27.91
N LYS A 166 6.28 -30.92 -27.78
CA LYS A 166 6.92 -32.07 -28.43
C LYS A 166 6.77 -31.92 -29.93
N PHE A 167 7.82 -31.43 -30.57
CA PHE A 167 7.95 -31.53 -32.02
C PHE A 167 8.33 -32.97 -32.36
N SER A 168 7.43 -33.68 -33.02
CA SER A 168 7.74 -34.96 -33.65
C SER A 168 8.33 -34.67 -35.03
N ILE A 169 9.62 -34.94 -35.23
CA ILE A 169 10.25 -34.93 -36.54
C ILE A 169 10.02 -36.34 -37.14
N TYR A 170 9.25 -36.41 -38.23
CA TYR A 170 9.15 -37.65 -38.99
C TYR A 170 10.23 -37.62 -40.06
N PRO A 171 11.07 -38.67 -40.16
CA PRO A 171 12.02 -38.81 -41.28
C PRO A 171 11.24 -39.10 -42.57
N ASN A 172 11.66 -38.48 -43.70
CA ASN A 172 11.20 -38.78 -45.06
C ASN A 172 11.65 -40.16 -45.49
#